data_2fba52bb79f0be6bf08941e0963f3966
#
_entry.id   2fba52bb79f0be6bf08941e0963f3966
#
_cell.length_a   1.000
_cell.length_b   1.000
_cell.length_c   1.000
_cell.angle_alpha   90.00
_cell.angle_beta   90.00
_cell.angle_gamma   90.00
#
_symmetry.space_group_name_H-M   'P 1'
#
loop_
_entity.id
_entity.type
_entity.pdbx_description
1 polymer ?
#
loop_
_entity_poly.entity_id
_entity_poly.type
_entity_poly.pdbx_seq_one_letter_code
_entity_poly.pdbx_strand_id
1 'polypeptide(L)'
;PGDIYVEWSVNEKTALEVAAGASYTGARSMVTMKQVGLNVASDPLMSLNYLSVKGGMVVVVADDPGPISSQTEQDTRHFGEYAKIPVFDPSSPEEAYEMIQDAFSWSERFHRPVIFRPTTRICHACADIDTSGQRYQNRPEGFVKDSGKWVIFPRTAYLNHLKLEEQKETLSEEFSSYRFNTITGKGRLGIAAGGVSYQYAQEVLSSLPAGTPYSLLKIATPTPFPEKLGLEFLNGVTDVLCLEELDPVIETNLLLLCGKHHLPVNIHGKLDGTASKAGESSVEAIAQSIYRFLQIRRPETSAPREAPPSLPIRPPVLCAGCPHRASFYAVKQAMKGKKAVFSGDIGCYTLGNAQPLDMVDTCLCMGADVTVAQGLHRMEPDAINFSFIGDSTFFHTGIPGVINAVYNQTEIKLMVLDNSTTAMTGSQPHPGTGQTMMGEISEKVSIEAVL
;
A
#
# COMPACT_ATOMS: atom_id res chain seq x y z
N PRO A 1 1.19 -3.23 -27.09
CA PRO A 1 0.80 -4.01 -25.95
C PRO A 1 -0.14 -5.16 -26.19
N GLY A 2 -0.20 -5.84 -27.33
CA GLY A 2 -1.03 -7.01 -27.55
C GLY A 2 -0.61 -8.28 -26.80
N ASP A 3 0.51 -8.25 -26.10
CA ASP A 3 1.13 -9.43 -25.50
C ASP A 3 0.91 -9.52 -23.98
N ILE A 4 0.22 -8.54 -23.37
CA ILE A 4 -0.06 -8.50 -21.94
C ILE A 4 -1.56 -8.45 -21.72
N TYR A 5 -2.09 -9.44 -21.01
CA TYR A 5 -3.46 -9.40 -20.52
C TYR A 5 -3.56 -8.51 -19.29
N VAL A 6 -4.58 -7.64 -19.26
CA VAL A 6 -4.84 -6.72 -18.14
C VAL A 6 -6.33 -6.75 -17.82
N GLU A 7 -6.68 -6.81 -16.53
CA GLU A 7 -8.07 -6.72 -16.07
C GLU A 7 -8.23 -5.82 -14.85
N TRP A 8 -9.42 -5.26 -14.69
CA TRP A 8 -9.91 -4.73 -13.43
C TRP A 8 -10.71 -5.82 -12.72
N SER A 9 -10.13 -6.40 -11.69
CA SER A 9 -10.85 -7.38 -10.86
C SER A 9 -11.83 -6.66 -9.93
N VAL A 10 -12.86 -7.36 -9.46
CA VAL A 10 -13.89 -6.76 -8.60
C VAL A 10 -13.37 -6.28 -7.25
N ASN A 11 -12.32 -6.94 -6.73
CA ASN A 11 -11.58 -6.51 -5.54
C ASN A 11 -10.15 -7.10 -5.53
N GLU A 12 -9.35 -6.66 -4.56
CA GLU A 12 -7.94 -7.01 -4.46
C GLU A 12 -7.71 -8.49 -4.11
N LYS A 13 -8.61 -9.11 -3.35
CA LYS A 13 -8.59 -10.56 -3.08
C LYS A 13 -8.70 -11.34 -4.37
N THR A 14 -9.71 -11.03 -5.18
CA THR A 14 -9.94 -11.66 -6.49
C THR A 14 -8.77 -11.43 -7.43
N ALA A 15 -8.24 -10.21 -7.50
CA ALA A 15 -7.08 -9.88 -8.32
C ALA A 15 -5.86 -10.74 -7.97
N LEU A 16 -5.58 -10.90 -6.69
CA LEU A 16 -4.44 -11.70 -6.22
C LEU A 16 -4.64 -13.19 -6.55
N GLU A 17 -5.83 -13.73 -6.39
CA GLU A 17 -6.16 -15.12 -6.68
C GLU A 17 -6.06 -15.44 -8.18
N VAL A 18 -6.54 -14.53 -9.05
CA VAL A 18 -6.41 -14.67 -10.51
C VAL A 18 -4.93 -14.63 -10.91
N ALA A 19 -4.15 -13.69 -10.38
CA ALA A 19 -2.72 -13.60 -10.65
C ALA A 19 -1.96 -14.84 -10.15
N ALA A 20 -2.33 -15.41 -9.00
CA ALA A 20 -1.76 -16.65 -8.48
C ALA A 20 -2.04 -17.81 -9.44
N GLY A 21 -3.29 -17.93 -9.96
CA GLY A 21 -3.65 -18.92 -10.97
C GLY A 21 -2.80 -18.82 -12.23
N ALA A 22 -2.55 -17.60 -12.72
CA ALA A 22 -1.64 -17.35 -13.83
C ALA A 22 -0.21 -17.79 -13.50
N SER A 23 0.30 -17.43 -12.33
CA SER A 23 1.64 -17.82 -11.88
C SER A 23 1.81 -19.34 -11.79
N TYR A 24 0.79 -20.10 -11.39
CA TYR A 24 0.86 -21.57 -11.33
C TYR A 24 1.13 -22.22 -12.70
N THR A 25 0.80 -21.54 -13.81
CA THR A 25 1.13 -22.00 -15.17
C THR A 25 2.57 -21.67 -15.60
N GLY A 26 3.30 -20.91 -14.82
CA GLY A 26 4.62 -20.38 -15.16
C GLY A 26 4.57 -18.98 -15.80
N ALA A 27 3.41 -18.35 -15.92
CA ALA A 27 3.31 -16.97 -16.38
C ALA A 27 3.81 -15.99 -15.32
N ARG A 28 4.49 -14.91 -15.74
CA ARG A 28 4.70 -13.75 -14.87
C ARG A 28 3.36 -13.05 -14.67
N SER A 29 3.07 -12.69 -13.43
CA SER A 29 1.85 -11.99 -13.06
C SER A 29 2.15 -10.84 -12.11
N MET A 30 1.36 -9.77 -12.20
CA MET A 30 1.48 -8.58 -11.35
C MET A 30 0.09 -8.15 -10.90
N VAL A 31 -0.02 -7.80 -9.62
CA VAL A 31 -1.22 -7.19 -9.04
C VAL A 31 -0.84 -5.83 -8.51
N THR A 32 -1.67 -4.82 -8.74
CA THR A 32 -1.45 -3.47 -8.23
C THR A 32 -2.59 -3.03 -7.33
N MET A 33 -2.26 -2.48 -6.17
CA MET A 33 -3.24 -2.03 -5.19
C MET A 33 -2.66 -0.97 -4.25
N LYS A 34 -3.52 -0.31 -3.48
CA LYS A 34 -3.11 0.52 -2.35
C LYS A 34 -2.89 -0.34 -1.10
N GLN A 35 -2.27 0.24 -0.06
CA GLN A 35 -2.08 -0.45 1.23
C GLN A 35 -3.39 -0.97 1.83
N VAL A 36 -4.49 -0.23 1.71
CA VAL A 36 -5.82 -0.69 2.19
C VAL A 36 -6.35 -1.88 1.40
N GLY A 37 -6.01 -1.99 0.11
CA GLY A 37 -6.34 -3.14 -0.72
C GLY A 37 -5.58 -4.41 -0.30
N LEU A 38 -4.34 -4.25 0.19
CA LEU A 38 -3.59 -5.37 0.75
C LEU A 38 -4.28 -5.99 1.97
N ASN A 39 -5.01 -5.20 2.75
CA ASN A 39 -5.82 -5.74 3.85
C ASN A 39 -6.92 -6.68 3.33
N VAL A 40 -7.54 -6.36 2.19
CA VAL A 40 -8.55 -7.21 1.53
C VAL A 40 -7.91 -8.47 0.96
N ALA A 41 -6.71 -8.36 0.39
CA ALA A 41 -5.95 -9.46 -0.21
C ALA A 41 -5.09 -10.25 0.80
N SER A 42 -5.15 -9.95 2.10
CA SER A 42 -4.26 -10.53 3.10
C SER A 42 -4.40 -12.05 3.23
N ASP A 43 -5.62 -12.59 3.24
CA ASP A 43 -5.87 -14.03 3.37
C ASP A 43 -5.23 -14.84 2.23
N PRO A 44 -5.50 -14.56 0.93
CA PRO A 44 -4.83 -15.29 -0.13
C PRO A 44 -3.32 -15.02 -0.18
N LEU A 45 -2.83 -13.82 0.17
CA LEU A 45 -1.39 -13.53 0.19
C LEU A 45 -0.67 -14.41 1.23
N MET A 46 -1.21 -14.48 2.45
CA MET A 46 -0.64 -15.30 3.52
C MET A 46 -0.60 -16.78 3.12
N SER A 47 -1.69 -17.30 2.56
CA SER A 47 -1.78 -18.69 2.13
C SER A 47 -0.88 -19.00 0.93
N LEU A 48 -0.81 -18.07 -0.04
CA LEU A 48 -0.01 -18.23 -1.26
C LEU A 48 1.49 -18.40 -0.96
N ASN A 49 2.04 -17.67 0.01
CA ASN A 49 3.44 -17.79 0.35
C ASN A 49 3.81 -19.18 0.90
N TYR A 50 2.85 -19.90 1.50
CA TYR A 50 3.05 -21.31 1.91
C TYR A 50 2.93 -22.29 0.75
N LEU A 51 2.14 -21.97 -0.29
CA LEU A 51 2.00 -22.82 -1.49
C LEU A 51 3.12 -22.61 -2.49
N SER A 52 3.72 -21.46 -2.51
CA SER A 52 4.69 -20.99 -3.51
C SER A 52 4.10 -20.55 -4.84
N VAL A 53 4.93 -20.01 -5.72
CA VAL A 53 4.62 -19.60 -7.09
C VAL A 53 5.51 -20.34 -8.08
N LYS A 54 5.13 -20.42 -9.36
CA LYS A 54 5.94 -21.03 -10.43
C LYS A 54 6.49 -19.96 -11.36
N GLY A 55 5.64 -19.13 -11.96
CA GLY A 55 6.05 -17.92 -12.65
C GLY A 55 6.24 -16.77 -11.65
N GLY A 56 7.07 -15.80 -11.99
CA GLY A 56 7.30 -14.65 -11.12
C GLY A 56 5.99 -13.90 -10.81
N MET A 57 5.77 -13.62 -9.54
CA MET A 57 4.59 -12.90 -9.09
C MET A 57 4.98 -11.70 -8.23
N VAL A 58 4.60 -10.51 -8.67
CA VAL A 58 4.88 -9.25 -7.99
C VAL A 58 3.58 -8.60 -7.55
N VAL A 59 3.49 -8.27 -6.27
CA VAL A 59 2.37 -7.54 -5.67
C VAL A 59 2.83 -6.12 -5.42
N VAL A 60 2.41 -5.20 -6.29
CA VAL A 60 2.71 -3.77 -6.17
C VAL A 60 1.73 -3.16 -5.20
N VAL A 61 2.24 -2.65 -4.09
CA VAL A 61 1.43 -2.03 -3.04
C VAL A 61 1.89 -0.60 -2.82
N ALA A 62 1.05 0.36 -3.19
CA ALA A 62 1.34 1.77 -3.02
C ALA A 62 0.95 2.22 -1.61
N ASP A 63 1.94 2.54 -0.77
CA ASP A 63 1.72 3.16 0.52
C ASP A 63 1.48 4.66 0.39
N ASP A 64 0.66 5.21 1.28
CA ASP A 64 0.23 6.61 1.25
C ASP A 64 0.56 7.34 2.56
N PRO A 65 1.84 7.71 2.77
CA PRO A 65 2.27 8.48 3.93
C PRO A 65 1.55 9.83 4.02
N GLY A 66 1.05 10.17 5.22
CA GLY A 66 0.26 11.38 5.43
C GLY A 66 -1.08 11.37 4.71
N PRO A 67 -1.87 10.33 4.81
CA PRO A 67 -2.94 9.79 3.96
C PRO A 67 -3.57 10.83 3.03
N ILE A 68 -2.95 11.01 1.85
CA ILE A 68 -3.36 12.02 0.86
C ILE A 68 -4.68 11.60 0.19
N SER A 69 -4.83 10.30 -0.07
CA SER A 69 -6.02 9.74 -0.71
C SER A 69 -6.50 8.40 -0.11
N SER A 70 -5.97 8.01 1.04
CA SER A 70 -6.32 6.75 1.72
C SER A 70 -7.02 7.02 3.04
N GLN A 71 -7.77 6.05 3.54
CA GLN A 71 -8.52 6.16 4.81
C GLN A 71 -7.63 6.07 6.04
N THR A 72 -6.47 5.44 5.87
CA THR A 72 -5.54 5.15 6.96
C THR A 72 -4.10 5.36 6.49
N GLU A 73 -3.21 5.55 7.44
CA GLU A 73 -1.77 5.56 7.25
C GLU A 73 -1.23 4.21 7.72
N GLN A 74 -0.75 3.37 6.80
CA GLN A 74 -0.31 2.01 7.07
C GLN A 74 1.00 1.72 6.36
N ASP A 75 1.84 0.90 6.99
CA ASP A 75 3.14 0.50 6.46
C ASP A 75 3.12 -0.96 6.00
N THR A 76 3.13 -1.18 4.70
CA THR A 76 3.06 -2.53 4.12
C THR A 76 4.38 -3.31 4.21
N ARG A 77 5.48 -2.68 4.66
CA ARG A 77 6.72 -3.39 4.99
C ARG A 77 6.50 -4.43 6.09
N HIS A 78 5.58 -4.15 7.04
CA HIS A 78 5.19 -5.11 8.08
C HIS A 78 4.45 -6.33 7.52
N PHE A 79 3.70 -6.20 6.42
CA PHE A 79 3.13 -7.37 5.74
C PHE A 79 4.21 -8.30 5.21
N GLY A 80 5.28 -7.75 4.66
CA GLY A 80 6.43 -8.53 4.22
C GLY A 80 7.03 -9.36 5.35
N GLU A 81 7.23 -8.75 6.51
CA GLU A 81 7.75 -9.44 7.69
C GLU A 81 6.78 -10.50 8.21
N TYR A 82 5.52 -10.14 8.41
CA TYR A 82 4.48 -11.03 8.92
C TYR A 82 4.23 -12.23 8.00
N ALA A 83 4.14 -11.97 6.69
CA ALA A 83 3.95 -13.00 5.68
C ALA A 83 5.25 -13.69 5.25
N LYS A 84 6.42 -13.23 5.71
CA LYS A 84 7.75 -13.71 5.28
C LYS A 84 7.98 -13.56 3.77
N ILE A 85 7.50 -12.46 3.20
CA ILE A 85 7.59 -12.14 1.78
C ILE A 85 8.65 -11.05 1.58
N PRO A 86 9.56 -11.19 0.59
CA PRO A 86 10.53 -10.14 0.27
C PRO A 86 9.85 -8.82 -0.13
N VAL A 87 10.40 -7.70 0.37
CA VAL A 87 9.91 -6.35 0.06
C VAL A 87 10.98 -5.56 -0.67
N PHE A 88 10.61 -4.96 -1.79
CA PHE A 88 11.40 -4.00 -2.56
C PHE A 88 10.79 -2.61 -2.40
N ASP A 89 11.60 -1.65 -1.93
CA ASP A 89 11.18 -0.28 -1.58
C ASP A 89 12.02 0.74 -2.38
N PRO A 90 11.61 1.05 -3.63
CA PRO A 90 12.38 1.94 -4.50
C PRO A 90 12.38 3.37 -3.99
N SER A 91 13.49 4.09 -4.26
CA SER A 91 13.65 5.48 -3.85
C SER A 91 13.35 6.50 -4.95
N SER A 92 13.26 6.06 -6.21
CA SER A 92 12.94 6.92 -7.37
C SER A 92 12.21 6.13 -8.47
N PRO A 93 11.60 6.80 -9.47
CA PRO A 93 11.01 6.13 -10.63
C PRO A 93 12.00 5.31 -11.44
N GLU A 94 13.23 5.79 -11.63
CA GLU A 94 14.29 5.08 -12.34
C GLU A 94 14.67 3.80 -11.63
N GLU A 95 14.86 3.90 -10.31
CA GLU A 95 15.12 2.73 -9.48
C GLU A 95 13.95 1.75 -9.49
N ALA A 96 12.72 2.25 -9.43
CA ALA A 96 11.52 1.42 -9.52
C ALA A 96 11.47 0.62 -10.83
N TYR A 97 11.84 1.24 -11.95
CA TYR A 97 11.89 0.56 -13.25
C TYR A 97 12.90 -0.59 -13.29
N GLU A 98 14.07 -0.43 -12.67
CA GLU A 98 15.07 -1.49 -12.60
C GLU A 98 14.69 -2.56 -11.58
N MET A 99 14.28 -2.14 -10.39
CA MET A 99 13.95 -3.04 -9.28
C MET A 99 12.75 -3.94 -9.58
N ILE A 100 11.76 -3.50 -10.37
CA ILE A 100 10.61 -4.34 -10.72
C ILE A 100 11.02 -5.56 -11.54
N GLN A 101 12.05 -5.43 -12.39
CA GLN A 101 12.60 -6.54 -13.16
C GLN A 101 13.34 -7.53 -12.25
N ASP A 102 14.09 -6.99 -11.30
CA ASP A 102 14.75 -7.80 -10.27
C ASP A 102 13.71 -8.54 -9.41
N ALA A 103 12.64 -7.86 -8.99
CA ALA A 103 11.57 -8.44 -8.18
C ALA A 103 10.94 -9.68 -8.86
N PHE A 104 10.67 -9.63 -10.16
CA PHE A 104 10.24 -10.80 -10.92
C PHE A 104 11.27 -11.93 -10.90
N SER A 105 12.53 -11.60 -11.12
CA SER A 105 13.62 -12.58 -11.15
C SER A 105 13.83 -13.23 -9.79
N TRP A 106 13.71 -12.47 -8.70
CA TRP A 106 13.77 -12.98 -7.34
C TRP A 106 12.56 -13.86 -7.01
N SER A 107 11.36 -13.44 -7.44
CA SER A 107 10.15 -14.24 -7.28
C SER A 107 10.28 -15.62 -7.94
N GLU A 108 10.78 -15.66 -9.17
CA GLU A 108 11.02 -16.92 -9.90
C GLU A 108 12.08 -17.80 -9.23
N ARG A 109 13.17 -17.20 -8.78
CA ARG A 109 14.29 -17.93 -8.16
C ARG A 109 13.93 -18.54 -6.82
N PHE A 110 13.21 -17.82 -5.99
CA PHE A 110 12.81 -18.27 -4.65
C PHE A 110 11.42 -18.92 -4.61
N HIS A 111 10.73 -18.95 -5.73
CA HIS A 111 9.34 -19.45 -5.86
C HIS A 111 8.37 -18.82 -4.87
N ARG A 112 8.45 -17.50 -4.69
CA ARG A 112 7.63 -16.72 -3.75
C ARG A 112 7.01 -15.49 -4.41
N PRO A 113 5.84 -15.04 -3.96
CA PRO A 113 5.42 -13.68 -4.27
C PRO A 113 6.42 -12.68 -3.70
N VAL A 114 6.53 -11.53 -4.32
CA VAL A 114 7.35 -10.39 -3.88
C VAL A 114 6.46 -9.18 -3.72
N ILE A 115 6.58 -8.45 -2.62
CA ILE A 115 5.95 -7.14 -2.46
C ILE A 115 6.89 -6.09 -3.04
N PHE A 116 6.34 -5.28 -3.94
CA PHE A 116 7.00 -4.10 -4.50
C PHE A 116 6.26 -2.86 -3.97
N ARG A 117 6.93 -2.07 -3.13
CA ARG A 117 6.30 -1.05 -2.30
C ARG A 117 6.77 0.37 -2.68
N PRO A 118 6.22 1.00 -3.73
CA PRO A 118 6.42 2.42 -3.94
C PRO A 118 5.51 3.24 -3.01
N THR A 119 5.97 4.42 -2.59
CA THR A 119 5.09 5.38 -1.91
C THR A 119 4.42 6.33 -2.89
N THR A 120 3.44 7.09 -2.42
CA THR A 120 2.67 8.05 -3.22
C THR A 120 3.57 8.94 -4.08
N ARG A 121 4.68 9.45 -3.55
CA ARG A 121 5.58 10.34 -4.30
C ARG A 121 6.28 9.63 -5.45
N ILE A 122 6.69 8.40 -5.26
CA ILE A 122 7.27 7.58 -6.34
C ILE A 122 6.22 7.27 -7.41
N CYS A 123 4.99 6.92 -7.00
CA CYS A 123 3.89 6.62 -7.94
C CYS A 123 3.49 7.82 -8.82
N HIS A 124 3.61 9.05 -8.30
CA HIS A 124 3.25 10.28 -9.01
C HIS A 124 4.44 11.02 -9.64
N ALA A 125 5.67 10.56 -9.39
CA ALA A 125 6.85 11.16 -10.02
C ALA A 125 6.98 10.73 -11.48
N CYS A 126 7.62 11.57 -12.27
CA CYS A 126 7.97 11.30 -13.67
C CYS A 126 9.47 11.40 -13.84
N ALA A 127 10.04 10.54 -14.69
CA ALA A 127 11.45 10.55 -15.04
C ALA A 127 11.66 10.10 -16.47
N ASP A 128 12.76 10.53 -17.08
CA ASP A 128 13.20 10.02 -18.36
C ASP A 128 13.96 8.72 -18.16
N ILE A 129 13.43 7.61 -18.67
CA ILE A 129 13.99 6.27 -18.47
C ILE A 129 14.38 5.68 -19.82
N ASP A 130 15.62 5.17 -19.95
CA ASP A 130 16.03 4.42 -21.11
C ASP A 130 15.39 3.03 -21.11
N THR A 131 14.53 2.76 -22.08
CA THR A 131 13.80 1.49 -22.26
C THR A 131 14.39 0.61 -23.35
N SER A 132 15.61 0.89 -23.83
CA SER A 132 16.28 0.15 -24.91
C SER A 132 16.73 -1.26 -24.54
N GLY A 133 16.52 -1.69 -23.30
CA GLY A 133 16.89 -3.00 -22.77
C GLY A 133 16.18 -4.20 -23.42
N GLN A 134 16.67 -5.38 -23.10
CA GLN A 134 16.10 -6.65 -23.61
C GLN A 134 14.65 -6.82 -23.16
N ARG A 135 13.75 -7.11 -24.12
CA ARG A 135 12.38 -7.51 -23.81
C ARG A 135 12.38 -8.94 -23.28
N TYR A 136 11.94 -9.12 -22.06
CA TYR A 136 11.69 -10.44 -21.51
C TYR A 136 10.45 -11.07 -22.17
N GLN A 137 10.60 -12.27 -22.72
CA GLN A 137 9.45 -13.05 -23.22
C GLN A 137 9.19 -14.18 -22.24
N ASN A 138 8.12 -14.07 -21.49
CA ASN A 138 7.63 -15.17 -20.65
C ASN A 138 6.80 -16.14 -21.51
N ARG A 139 7.17 -17.41 -21.51
CA ARG A 139 6.40 -18.49 -22.16
C ARG A 139 5.94 -19.46 -21.08
N PRO A 140 4.67 -19.39 -20.66
CA PRO A 140 4.13 -20.29 -19.67
C PRO A 140 4.23 -21.75 -20.14
N GLU A 141 4.71 -22.63 -19.27
CA GLU A 141 4.81 -24.08 -19.55
C GLU A 141 3.47 -24.82 -19.39
N GLY A 142 2.47 -24.13 -18.82
CA GLY A 142 1.18 -24.70 -18.46
C GLY A 142 1.13 -25.23 -17.03
N PHE A 143 -0.09 -25.52 -16.58
CA PHE A 143 -0.32 -26.03 -15.22
C PHE A 143 -0.01 -27.53 -15.15
N VAL A 144 0.84 -27.89 -14.20
CA VAL A 144 1.16 -29.30 -13.89
C VAL A 144 0.43 -29.69 -12.61
N LYS A 145 -0.40 -30.73 -12.69
CA LYS A 145 -1.16 -31.23 -11.54
C LYS A 145 -0.21 -31.86 -10.51
N ASP A 146 -0.22 -31.28 -9.30
CA ASP A 146 0.50 -31.80 -8.13
C ASP A 146 -0.26 -31.37 -6.87
N SER A 147 -1.07 -32.27 -6.33
CA SER A 147 -1.85 -32.00 -5.13
C SER A 147 -0.97 -31.83 -3.88
N GLY A 148 0.22 -32.41 -3.88
CA GLY A 148 1.19 -32.24 -2.79
C GLY A 148 1.79 -30.83 -2.75
N LYS A 149 1.82 -30.14 -3.90
CA LYS A 149 2.34 -28.79 -4.04
C LYS A 149 1.24 -27.72 -3.94
N TRP A 150 0.12 -27.91 -4.67
CA TRP A 150 -0.87 -26.87 -4.91
C TRP A 150 -2.06 -26.89 -3.94
N VAL A 151 -2.11 -27.84 -3.01
CA VAL A 151 -3.20 -27.92 -2.03
C VAL A 151 -2.64 -27.66 -0.64
N ILE A 152 -3.16 -26.60 0.01
CA ILE A 152 -2.72 -26.24 1.36
C ILE A 152 -3.32 -27.22 2.39
N PHE A 153 -2.44 -27.84 3.16
CA PHE A 153 -2.81 -28.73 4.28
C PHE A 153 -1.91 -28.44 5.48
N PRO A 154 -2.36 -28.67 6.72
CA PRO A 154 -1.57 -28.39 7.93
C PRO A 154 -0.15 -28.95 7.89
N ARG A 155 0.02 -30.21 7.46
CA ARG A 155 1.36 -30.83 7.34
C ARG A 155 2.24 -30.13 6.30
N THR A 156 1.68 -29.81 5.14
CA THR A 156 2.39 -29.11 4.06
C THR A 156 2.75 -27.69 4.50
N ALA A 157 1.82 -27.01 5.15
CA ALA A 157 2.04 -25.67 5.69
C ALA A 157 3.21 -25.66 6.68
N TYR A 158 3.28 -26.63 7.63
CA TYR A 158 4.38 -26.73 8.57
C TYR A 158 5.74 -26.94 7.89
N LEU A 159 5.81 -27.88 6.95
CA LEU A 159 7.07 -28.16 6.23
C LEU A 159 7.51 -26.96 5.37
N ASN A 160 6.56 -26.27 4.76
CA ASN A 160 6.86 -25.07 4.00
C ASN A 160 7.25 -23.91 4.91
N HIS A 161 6.68 -23.81 6.12
CA HIS A 161 7.12 -22.82 7.11
C HIS A 161 8.62 -22.96 7.44
N LEU A 162 9.11 -24.18 7.64
CA LEU A 162 10.54 -24.42 7.87
C LEU A 162 11.40 -23.93 6.71
N LYS A 163 10.97 -24.18 5.47
CA LYS A 163 11.66 -23.66 4.26
C LYS A 163 11.60 -22.13 4.18
N LEU A 164 10.50 -21.52 4.61
CA LEU A 164 10.35 -20.07 4.65
C LEU A 164 11.36 -19.43 5.61
N GLU A 165 11.58 -20.04 6.78
CA GLU A 165 12.58 -19.57 7.75
C GLU A 165 14.01 -19.71 7.20
N GLU A 166 14.37 -20.87 6.64
CA GLU A 166 15.67 -21.09 6.01
C GLU A 166 15.96 -20.10 4.87
N GLN A 167 14.95 -19.86 4.01
CA GLN A 167 15.09 -18.91 2.91
C GLN A 167 15.17 -17.46 3.39
N LYS A 168 14.60 -17.11 4.55
CA LYS A 168 14.73 -15.76 5.13
C LYS A 168 16.19 -15.40 5.38
N GLU A 169 16.97 -16.33 5.92
CA GLU A 169 18.41 -16.12 6.16
C GLU A 169 19.16 -15.91 4.84
N THR A 170 18.92 -16.80 3.85
CA THR A 170 19.53 -16.68 2.53
C THR A 170 19.20 -15.35 1.85
N LEU A 171 17.93 -14.93 1.91
CA LEU A 171 17.49 -13.65 1.34
C LEU A 171 18.14 -12.45 2.02
N SER A 172 18.26 -12.44 3.36
CA SER A 172 18.95 -11.39 4.11
C SER A 172 20.42 -11.27 3.71
N GLU A 173 21.08 -12.42 3.51
CA GLU A 173 22.47 -12.46 3.06
C GLU A 173 22.64 -11.89 1.65
N GLU A 174 21.77 -12.31 0.70
CA GLU A 174 21.83 -11.82 -0.66
C GLU A 174 21.43 -10.35 -0.78
N PHE A 175 20.44 -9.89 -0.01
CA PHE A 175 20.09 -8.47 0.07
C PHE A 175 21.22 -7.61 0.60
N SER A 176 22.11 -8.18 1.41
CA SER A 176 23.31 -7.46 1.88
C SER A 176 24.30 -7.14 0.75
N SER A 177 24.21 -7.81 -0.39
CA SER A 177 25.01 -7.53 -1.60
C SER A 177 24.17 -7.01 -2.77
N TYR A 178 22.88 -6.71 -2.55
CA TYR A 178 22.02 -6.18 -3.60
C TYR A 178 22.45 -4.77 -4.01
N ARG A 179 22.56 -4.52 -5.32
CA ARG A 179 23.15 -3.30 -5.88
C ARG A 179 22.54 -1.97 -5.41
N PHE A 180 21.28 -1.98 -4.96
CA PHE A 180 20.58 -0.81 -4.42
C PHE A 180 20.66 -0.67 -2.90
N ASN A 181 21.17 -1.67 -2.19
CA ASN A 181 21.53 -1.57 -0.79
C ASN A 181 23.01 -1.18 -0.69
N THR A 182 23.30 0.02 -0.23
CA THR A 182 24.65 0.59 -0.33
C THR A 182 25.07 1.33 0.91
N ILE A 183 26.41 1.33 1.16
CA ILE A 183 27.05 2.23 2.11
C ILE A 183 27.93 3.20 1.35
N THR A 184 27.76 4.50 1.57
CA THR A 184 28.60 5.56 0.98
C THR A 184 29.12 6.51 2.05
N GLY A 185 30.21 7.21 1.71
CA GLY A 185 30.85 8.12 2.69
C GLY A 185 31.75 7.39 3.69
N LYS A 186 32.43 8.16 4.57
CA LYS A 186 33.37 7.64 5.57
C LYS A 186 33.35 8.57 6.81
N GLY A 187 32.26 8.59 7.55
CA GLY A 187 32.14 9.37 8.77
C GLY A 187 31.67 8.49 9.92
N ARG A 188 31.90 8.95 11.16
CA ARG A 188 31.42 8.24 12.37
C ARG A 188 29.96 8.55 12.70
N LEU A 189 29.40 9.60 12.12
CA LEU A 189 27.97 9.89 12.17
C LEU A 189 27.30 9.25 10.97
N GLY A 190 26.40 8.31 11.24
CA GLY A 190 25.70 7.52 10.23
C GLY A 190 24.32 8.09 9.94
N ILE A 191 23.88 7.98 8.70
CA ILE A 191 22.50 8.25 8.27
C ILE A 191 22.00 6.99 7.61
N ALA A 192 20.87 6.46 8.03
CA ALA A 192 20.23 5.30 7.41
C ALA A 192 18.89 5.71 6.80
N ALA A 193 18.65 5.42 5.53
CA ALA A 193 17.43 5.85 4.84
C ALA A 193 16.93 4.80 3.84
N GLY A 194 15.60 4.78 3.61
CA GLY A 194 14.94 3.96 2.59
C GLY A 194 13.84 4.72 1.88
N GLY A 195 13.33 4.15 0.77
CA GLY A 195 12.31 4.76 -0.06
C GLY A 195 12.65 6.19 -0.46
N VAL A 196 11.64 7.05 -0.63
CA VAL A 196 11.82 8.45 -1.04
C VAL A 196 12.64 9.27 -0.04
N SER A 197 12.64 8.89 1.25
CA SER A 197 13.46 9.58 2.27
C SER A 197 14.96 9.53 1.96
N TYR A 198 15.42 8.48 1.27
CA TYR A 198 16.80 8.40 0.79
C TYR A 198 17.12 9.50 -0.23
N GLN A 199 16.23 9.77 -1.19
CA GLN A 199 16.43 10.83 -2.19
C GLN A 199 16.48 12.21 -1.53
N TYR A 200 15.58 12.47 -0.58
CA TYR A 200 15.58 13.72 0.17
C TYR A 200 16.84 13.87 1.03
N ALA A 201 17.33 12.78 1.63
CA ALA A 201 18.59 12.79 2.36
C ALA A 201 19.77 13.10 1.43
N GLN A 202 19.84 12.48 0.24
CA GLN A 202 20.89 12.78 -0.74
C GLN A 202 20.87 14.24 -1.20
N GLU A 203 19.71 14.81 -1.47
CA GLU A 203 19.57 16.22 -1.84
C GLU A 203 20.15 17.13 -0.75
N VAL A 204 19.77 16.89 0.51
CA VAL A 204 20.30 17.66 1.65
C VAL A 204 21.80 17.47 1.81
N LEU A 205 22.28 16.23 1.77
CA LEU A 205 23.70 15.90 1.94
C LEU A 205 24.57 16.51 0.82
N SER A 206 24.06 16.62 -0.39
CA SER A 206 24.75 17.26 -1.51
C SER A 206 24.95 18.77 -1.29
N SER A 207 24.11 19.39 -0.47
CA SER A 207 24.18 20.83 -0.14
C SER A 207 25.08 21.14 1.07
N LEU A 208 25.63 20.12 1.73
CA LEU A 208 26.53 20.32 2.87
C LEU A 208 27.90 20.87 2.45
N PRO A 209 28.63 21.54 3.36
CA PRO A 209 29.99 21.96 3.10
C PRO A 209 30.86 20.78 2.62
N ALA A 210 31.69 21.03 1.61
CA ALA A 210 32.58 20.01 1.07
C ALA A 210 33.48 19.42 2.17
N GLY A 211 33.57 18.08 2.21
CA GLY A 211 34.37 17.36 3.21
C GLY A 211 33.66 17.11 4.52
N THR A 212 32.37 17.42 4.67
CA THR A 212 31.58 17.01 5.84
C THR A 212 31.61 15.49 6.01
N PRO A 213 32.13 14.96 7.14
CA PRO A 213 32.26 13.51 7.32
C PRO A 213 30.92 12.90 7.78
N TYR A 214 30.35 12.04 6.95
CA TYR A 214 29.20 11.19 7.29
C TYR A 214 29.31 9.83 6.60
N SER A 215 28.57 8.85 7.07
CA SER A 215 28.31 7.59 6.36
C SER A 215 26.83 7.48 6.07
N LEU A 216 26.46 7.07 4.86
CA LEU A 216 25.07 6.93 4.44
C LEU A 216 24.79 5.48 4.08
N LEU A 217 23.85 4.86 4.79
CA LEU A 217 23.29 3.54 4.50
C LEU A 217 21.98 3.71 3.75
N LYS A 218 21.88 3.10 2.58
CA LYS A 218 20.63 2.94 1.84
C LYS A 218 20.07 1.55 2.01
N ILE A 219 18.80 1.45 2.36
CA ILE A 219 18.03 0.21 2.42
C ILE A 219 16.90 0.27 1.39
N ALA A 220 17.06 -0.47 0.30
CA ALA A 220 16.07 -0.62 -0.76
C ALA A 220 15.27 -1.93 -0.65
N THR A 221 15.71 -2.87 0.18
CA THR A 221 15.00 -4.13 0.47
C THR A 221 14.91 -4.32 1.98
N PRO A 222 13.90 -3.71 2.64
CA PRO A 222 13.80 -3.69 4.09
C PRO A 222 13.40 -5.05 4.71
N THR A 223 12.86 -5.97 3.92
CA THR A 223 12.37 -7.28 4.40
C THR A 223 12.74 -8.40 3.43
N PRO A 224 13.43 -9.48 3.89
CA PRO A 224 14.15 -9.50 5.16
C PRO A 224 15.27 -8.47 5.21
N PHE A 225 15.56 -7.94 6.38
CA PHE A 225 16.58 -6.90 6.51
C PHE A 225 17.98 -7.41 6.10
N PRO A 226 18.79 -6.62 5.38
CA PRO A 226 20.16 -6.99 4.97
C PRO A 226 21.14 -6.91 6.17
N GLU A 227 21.10 -7.93 7.05
CA GLU A 227 21.81 -7.90 8.33
C GLU A 227 23.32 -7.69 8.20
N LYS A 228 23.98 -8.34 7.21
CA LYS A 228 25.43 -8.18 7.01
C LYS A 228 25.81 -6.75 6.65
N LEU A 229 25.05 -6.12 5.75
CA LEU A 229 25.27 -4.72 5.38
C LEU A 229 25.01 -3.77 6.56
N GLY A 230 23.93 -4.04 7.31
CA GLY A 230 23.60 -3.29 8.52
C GLY A 230 24.72 -3.37 9.57
N LEU A 231 25.29 -4.56 9.79
CA LEU A 231 26.43 -4.75 10.71
C LEU A 231 27.70 -4.07 10.20
N GLU A 232 28.00 -4.15 8.91
CA GLU A 232 29.14 -3.44 8.33
C GLU A 232 29.02 -1.93 8.58
N PHE A 233 27.84 -1.36 8.33
CA PHE A 233 27.56 0.04 8.58
C PHE A 233 27.72 0.40 10.07
N LEU A 234 27.11 -0.36 10.98
CA LEU A 234 27.12 -0.11 12.42
C LEU A 234 28.55 -0.16 13.01
N ASN A 235 29.41 -1.03 12.49
CA ASN A 235 30.80 -1.11 12.92
C ASN A 235 31.65 0.13 12.54
N GLY A 236 31.18 0.93 11.58
CA GLY A 236 31.86 2.15 11.11
C GLY A 236 31.42 3.43 11.82
N VAL A 237 30.32 3.40 12.58
CA VAL A 237 29.67 4.60 13.13
C VAL A 237 29.50 4.54 14.66
N THR A 238 29.25 5.69 15.27
CA THR A 238 28.97 5.82 16.72
C THR A 238 27.53 6.20 16.99
N ASP A 239 26.93 6.96 16.06
CA ASP A 239 25.56 7.45 16.16
C ASP A 239 24.92 7.35 14.78
N VAL A 240 23.64 7.01 14.71
CA VAL A 240 22.89 6.85 13.47
C VAL A 240 21.60 7.66 13.54
N LEU A 241 21.30 8.42 12.50
CA LEU A 241 20.00 9.03 12.26
C LEU A 241 19.23 8.20 11.22
N CYS A 242 18.08 7.64 11.59
CA CYS A 242 17.20 6.89 10.70
C CYS A 242 16.14 7.81 10.08
N LEU A 243 16.03 7.79 8.75
CA LEU A 243 15.14 8.61 7.95
C LEU A 243 14.28 7.71 7.06
N GLU A 244 13.03 7.54 7.42
CA GLU A 244 12.08 6.68 6.72
C GLU A 244 10.65 7.19 6.91
N GLU A 245 9.77 6.89 5.95
CA GLU A 245 8.35 7.19 6.07
C GLU A 245 7.62 6.10 6.84
N LEU A 246 6.43 6.43 7.36
CA LEU A 246 5.55 5.53 8.10
C LEU A 246 6.22 4.98 9.37
N ASP A 247 6.34 3.67 9.53
CA ASP A 247 6.82 3.03 10.75
C ASP A 247 8.37 2.95 10.82
N PRO A 248 8.95 2.81 12.02
CA PRO A 248 10.41 2.74 12.21
C PRO A 248 10.97 1.35 11.89
N VAL A 249 10.88 0.89 10.63
CA VAL A 249 11.30 -0.45 10.21
C VAL A 249 12.83 -0.54 10.15
N ILE A 250 13.50 0.41 9.49
CA ILE A 250 14.97 0.44 9.41
C ILE A 250 15.57 0.69 10.80
N GLU A 251 15.03 1.66 11.52
CA GLU A 251 15.45 2.00 12.89
C GLU A 251 15.36 0.79 13.83
N THR A 252 14.23 0.07 13.81
CA THR A 252 14.03 -1.12 14.65
C THR A 252 15.01 -2.24 14.31
N ASN A 253 15.27 -2.49 13.03
CA ASN A 253 16.22 -3.52 12.61
C ASN A 253 17.65 -3.16 13.02
N LEU A 254 18.06 -1.90 12.90
CA LEU A 254 19.39 -1.46 13.36
C LEU A 254 19.53 -1.55 14.90
N LEU A 255 18.49 -1.17 15.65
CA LEU A 255 18.45 -1.37 17.10
C LEU A 255 18.56 -2.86 17.49
N LEU A 256 17.86 -3.74 16.78
CA LEU A 256 17.91 -5.18 16.99
C LEU A 256 19.33 -5.73 16.75
N LEU A 257 20.00 -5.27 15.68
CA LEU A 257 21.38 -5.63 15.41
C LEU A 257 22.34 -5.13 16.48
N CYS A 258 22.16 -3.89 16.95
CA CYS A 258 22.95 -3.36 18.07
C CYS A 258 22.79 -4.22 19.33
N GLY A 259 21.55 -4.61 19.68
CA GLY A 259 21.28 -5.49 20.82
C GLY A 259 21.87 -6.89 20.66
N LYS A 260 21.65 -7.53 19.49
CA LYS A 260 22.12 -8.89 19.17
C LYS A 260 23.65 -9.01 19.21
N HIS A 261 24.36 -7.97 18.77
CA HIS A 261 25.83 -7.95 18.65
C HIS A 261 26.54 -7.08 19.70
N HIS A 262 25.80 -6.55 20.68
CA HIS A 262 26.33 -5.70 21.74
C HIS A 262 27.14 -4.50 21.24
N LEU A 263 26.67 -3.85 20.17
CA LEU A 263 27.32 -2.69 19.57
C LEU A 263 26.94 -1.41 20.34
N PRO A 264 27.92 -0.57 20.74
CA PRO A 264 27.67 0.67 21.48
C PRO A 264 27.35 1.82 20.52
N VAL A 265 26.33 1.67 19.68
CA VAL A 265 25.89 2.67 18.69
C VAL A 265 24.56 3.26 19.13
N ASN A 266 24.46 4.58 19.17
CA ASN A 266 23.21 5.27 19.46
C ASN A 266 22.37 5.38 18.18
N ILE A 267 21.14 4.95 18.23
CA ILE A 267 20.21 5.03 17.10
C ILE A 267 19.15 6.08 17.41
N HIS A 268 18.99 7.04 16.51
CA HIS A 268 18.04 8.14 16.57
C HIS A 268 17.06 8.06 15.41
N GLY A 269 15.80 8.42 15.62
CA GLY A 269 14.80 8.41 14.59
C GLY A 269 13.40 8.69 15.10
N LYS A 270 12.45 7.90 14.70
CA LYS A 270 11.04 8.02 15.11
C LYS A 270 10.81 7.59 16.55
N LEU A 271 11.52 6.57 17.02
CA LEU A 271 11.31 6.00 18.36
C LEU A 271 11.70 6.96 19.47
N ASP A 272 12.77 7.73 19.29
CA ASP A 272 13.20 8.75 20.25
C ASP A 272 12.61 10.15 19.95
N GLY A 273 11.85 10.31 18.86
CA GLY A 273 11.24 11.56 18.45
C GLY A 273 12.17 12.53 17.71
N THR A 274 13.35 12.08 17.28
CA THR A 274 14.28 12.88 16.45
C THR A 274 13.75 13.06 15.03
N ALA A 275 12.98 12.09 14.52
CA ALA A 275 12.23 12.17 13.27
C ALA A 275 10.70 12.15 13.51
N SER A 276 9.91 12.67 12.57
CA SER A 276 8.45 12.68 12.66
C SER A 276 7.88 11.26 12.68
N LYS A 277 6.94 11.00 13.58
CA LYS A 277 6.32 9.68 13.74
C LYS A 277 5.21 9.37 12.73
N ALA A 278 4.66 10.40 12.08
CA ALA A 278 3.55 10.27 11.14
C ALA A 278 3.68 11.31 10.05
N GLY A 279 2.95 11.08 8.96
CA GLY A 279 2.92 11.98 7.83
C GLY A 279 4.01 11.70 6.80
N GLU A 280 3.93 12.44 5.72
CA GLU A 280 4.86 12.38 4.60
C GLU A 280 6.20 13.05 4.95
N SER A 281 7.29 12.47 4.51
CA SER A 281 8.60 13.11 4.57
C SER A 281 8.70 14.27 3.57
N SER A 282 9.48 15.29 3.94
CA SER A 282 9.82 16.38 3.04
C SER A 282 11.32 16.70 3.13
N VAL A 283 11.86 17.28 2.05
CA VAL A 283 13.26 17.76 2.05
C VAL A 283 13.53 18.70 3.21
N GLU A 284 12.57 19.56 3.55
CA GLU A 284 12.67 20.51 4.67
C GLU A 284 12.78 19.83 6.03
N ALA A 285 11.90 18.85 6.30
CA ALA A 285 11.92 18.11 7.57
C ALA A 285 13.20 17.26 7.70
N ILE A 286 13.61 16.62 6.62
CA ILE A 286 14.84 15.82 6.56
C ILE A 286 16.07 16.72 6.72
N ALA A 287 16.10 17.91 6.09
CA ALA A 287 17.17 18.87 6.27
C ALA A 287 17.28 19.29 7.74
N GLN A 288 16.17 19.62 8.40
CA GLN A 288 16.18 19.97 9.80
C GLN A 288 16.80 18.88 10.69
N SER A 289 16.43 17.62 10.43
CA SER A 289 16.95 16.46 11.16
C SER A 289 18.45 16.26 10.91
N ILE A 290 18.89 16.28 9.65
CA ILE A 290 20.30 16.10 9.27
C ILE A 290 21.19 17.20 9.82
N TYR A 291 20.84 18.49 9.64
CA TYR A 291 21.64 19.58 10.14
C TYR A 291 21.78 19.56 11.65
N ARG A 292 20.70 19.23 12.38
CA ARG A 292 20.73 19.06 13.84
C ARG A 292 21.62 17.88 14.25
N PHE A 293 21.47 16.73 13.60
CA PHE A 293 22.24 15.52 13.91
C PHE A 293 23.73 15.70 13.65
N LEU A 294 24.11 16.31 12.54
CA LEU A 294 25.50 16.58 12.18
C LEU A 294 26.08 17.80 12.94
N GLN A 295 25.27 18.51 13.74
CA GLN A 295 25.65 19.72 14.49
C GLN A 295 26.19 20.83 13.57
N ILE A 296 25.67 20.93 12.35
CA ILE A 296 26.05 21.94 11.36
C ILE A 296 25.00 23.06 11.38
N ARG A 297 25.43 24.31 11.39
CA ARG A 297 24.50 25.43 11.25
C ARG A 297 23.93 25.45 9.85
N ARG A 298 22.62 25.33 9.76
CA ARG A 298 21.92 25.45 8.48
C ARG A 298 22.13 26.83 7.88
N PRO A 299 22.47 26.96 6.59
CA PRO A 299 22.52 28.27 5.93
C PRO A 299 21.16 28.97 6.08
N GLU A 300 21.21 30.24 6.47
CA GLU A 300 20.00 31.06 6.45
C GLU A 300 19.60 31.26 4.99
N THR A 301 18.40 30.80 4.62
CA THR A 301 17.83 31.14 3.31
C THR A 301 17.67 32.65 3.26
N SER A 302 18.51 33.31 2.45
CA SER A 302 18.53 34.75 2.27
C SER A 302 17.20 35.22 1.67
N ALA A 303 16.37 35.71 2.46
CA ALA A 303 15.21 36.62 2.42
C ALA A 303 14.06 36.04 3.25
N PRO A 304 13.41 36.83 4.08
CA PRO A 304 12.14 36.43 4.64
C PRO A 304 11.19 36.26 3.44
N ARG A 305 10.86 35.01 3.08
CA ARG A 305 9.74 34.77 2.20
C ARG A 305 8.52 35.37 2.89
N GLU A 306 7.90 36.35 2.29
CA GLU A 306 6.58 36.78 2.73
C GLU A 306 5.74 35.54 2.96
N ALA A 307 5.10 35.44 4.12
CA ALA A 307 4.23 34.31 4.41
C ALA A 307 3.20 34.22 3.28
N PRO A 308 3.04 33.04 2.65
CA PRO A 308 2.07 32.90 1.58
C PRO A 308 0.69 33.34 2.10
N PRO A 309 -0.11 33.98 1.28
CA PRO A 309 -1.45 34.42 1.68
C PRO A 309 -2.24 33.23 2.20
N SER A 310 -3.01 33.42 3.26
CA SER A 310 -3.91 32.39 3.77
C SER A 310 -4.91 32.02 2.67
N LEU A 311 -4.79 30.82 2.13
CA LEU A 311 -5.72 30.29 1.14
C LEU A 311 -6.92 29.62 1.83
N PRO A 312 -8.14 29.77 1.29
CA PRO A 312 -9.29 29.05 1.84
C PRO A 312 -9.10 27.54 1.69
N ILE A 313 -9.46 26.81 2.73
CA ILE A 313 -9.50 25.34 2.68
C ILE A 313 -10.53 24.92 1.64
N ARG A 314 -10.13 24.03 0.73
CA ARG A 314 -10.99 23.45 -0.32
C ARG A 314 -11.12 21.95 -0.10
N PRO A 315 -11.99 21.50 0.84
CA PRO A 315 -12.21 20.08 1.06
C PRO A 315 -12.86 19.46 -0.20
N PRO A 316 -12.66 18.15 -0.43
CA PRO A 316 -13.38 17.45 -1.48
C PRO A 316 -14.88 17.53 -1.21
N VAL A 317 -15.66 17.78 -2.26
CA VAL A 317 -17.13 17.87 -2.20
C VAL A 317 -17.74 17.13 -3.38
N LEU A 318 -19.01 16.73 -3.26
CA LEU A 318 -19.76 16.20 -4.39
C LEU A 318 -19.80 17.22 -5.53
N CYS A 319 -19.63 16.76 -6.77
CA CYS A 319 -19.63 17.60 -7.97
C CYS A 319 -20.92 18.43 -8.08
N ALA A 320 -20.84 19.57 -8.77
CA ALA A 320 -22.02 20.35 -9.12
C ALA A 320 -22.94 19.49 -10.02
N GLY A 321 -24.25 19.44 -9.68
CA GLY A 321 -25.23 18.63 -10.42
C GLY A 321 -25.10 17.09 -10.21
N CYS A 322 -24.28 16.63 -9.29
CA CYS A 322 -24.13 15.22 -8.99
C CYS A 322 -25.48 14.58 -8.57
N PRO A 323 -25.91 13.46 -9.20
CA PRO A 323 -27.18 12.80 -8.85
C PRO A 323 -27.21 12.27 -7.42
N HIS A 324 -26.07 11.93 -6.81
CA HIS A 324 -26.02 11.52 -5.41
C HIS A 324 -26.55 12.58 -4.46
N ARG A 325 -26.38 13.87 -4.78
CA ARG A 325 -26.98 14.98 -3.99
C ARG A 325 -28.49 14.87 -3.91
N ALA A 326 -29.14 14.53 -5.03
CA ALA A 326 -30.58 14.36 -5.09
C ALA A 326 -31.04 13.19 -4.24
N SER A 327 -30.34 12.05 -4.32
CA SER A 327 -30.64 10.86 -3.51
C SER A 327 -30.54 11.13 -2.02
N PHE A 328 -29.43 11.73 -1.56
CA PHE A 328 -29.26 12.13 -0.15
C PHE A 328 -30.32 13.12 0.30
N TYR A 329 -30.60 14.13 -0.53
CA TYR A 329 -31.61 15.15 -0.21
C TYR A 329 -32.99 14.53 -0.08
N ALA A 330 -33.40 13.66 -0.99
CA ALA A 330 -34.69 12.98 -0.95
C ALA A 330 -34.88 12.17 0.34
N VAL A 331 -33.87 11.37 0.71
CA VAL A 331 -33.89 10.60 1.96
C VAL A 331 -33.92 11.53 3.19
N LYS A 332 -33.12 12.61 3.18
CA LYS A 332 -33.11 13.61 4.25
C LYS A 332 -34.50 14.20 4.48
N GLN A 333 -35.21 14.55 3.40
CA GLN A 333 -36.56 15.08 3.52
C GLN A 333 -37.56 14.01 4.02
N ALA A 334 -37.46 12.78 3.53
CA ALA A 334 -38.35 11.70 3.94
C ALA A 334 -38.16 11.30 5.41
N MET A 335 -36.94 11.49 5.97
CA MET A 335 -36.61 11.15 7.35
C MET A 335 -36.74 12.33 8.32
N LYS A 336 -37.17 13.49 7.85
CA LYS A 336 -37.37 14.66 8.73
C LYS A 336 -38.28 14.34 9.89
N GLY A 337 -37.79 14.53 11.12
CA GLY A 337 -38.54 14.27 12.35
C GLY A 337 -38.65 12.78 12.75
N LYS A 338 -37.95 11.89 12.06
CA LYS A 338 -37.83 10.46 12.40
C LYS A 338 -36.44 10.16 12.97
N LYS A 339 -36.34 9.14 13.80
CA LYS A 339 -35.05 8.61 14.24
C LYS A 339 -34.48 7.75 13.11
N ALA A 340 -33.47 8.24 12.43
CA ALA A 340 -32.80 7.54 11.34
C ALA A 340 -31.27 7.62 11.51
N VAL A 341 -30.56 6.59 11.04
CA VAL A 341 -29.10 6.53 11.02
C VAL A 341 -28.66 6.20 9.60
N PHE A 342 -27.61 6.88 9.14
CA PHE A 342 -27.11 6.83 7.78
C PHE A 342 -25.71 6.26 7.76
N SER A 343 -25.55 4.98 7.46
CA SER A 343 -24.26 4.33 7.25
C SER A 343 -23.81 4.56 5.80
N GLY A 344 -22.64 5.13 5.63
CA GLY A 344 -22.05 5.45 4.33
C GLY A 344 -20.90 4.54 3.97
N ASP A 345 -20.62 4.50 2.67
CA ASP A 345 -19.55 3.75 2.05
C ASP A 345 -18.36 4.67 1.70
N ILE A 346 -17.20 4.07 1.42
CA ILE A 346 -16.01 4.75 0.92
C ILE A 346 -16.16 5.03 -0.58
N GLY A 347 -16.09 6.29 -0.93
CA GLY A 347 -16.20 6.77 -2.30
C GLY A 347 -16.80 8.18 -2.35
N CYS A 348 -17.40 8.56 -3.48
CA CYS A 348 -18.14 9.82 -3.57
C CYS A 348 -19.26 9.93 -2.52
N TYR A 349 -19.74 8.81 -2.05
CA TYR A 349 -20.83 8.69 -1.06
C TYR A 349 -20.41 9.23 0.32
N THR A 350 -19.15 9.03 0.72
CA THR A 350 -18.61 9.61 1.96
C THR A 350 -18.78 11.14 1.98
N LEU A 351 -18.71 11.78 0.80
CA LEU A 351 -18.86 13.23 0.67
C LEU A 351 -20.30 13.72 0.95
N GLY A 352 -21.25 12.80 1.14
CA GLY A 352 -22.59 13.09 1.65
C GLY A 352 -22.61 13.57 3.10
N ASN A 353 -21.50 13.42 3.85
CA ASN A 353 -21.36 13.94 5.22
C ASN A 353 -21.25 15.48 5.26
N ALA A 354 -20.82 16.10 4.15
CA ALA A 354 -20.61 17.54 4.10
C ALA A 354 -21.94 18.32 4.14
N GLN A 355 -21.92 19.46 4.83
CA GLN A 355 -23.06 20.40 4.83
C GLN A 355 -23.37 20.88 3.40
N PRO A 356 -24.64 21.10 3.04
CA PRO A 356 -25.85 21.02 3.87
C PRO A 356 -26.48 19.61 3.90
N LEU A 357 -25.89 18.58 3.29
CA LEU A 357 -26.47 17.25 3.23
C LEU A 357 -26.48 16.57 4.60
N ASP A 358 -25.30 16.38 5.21
CA ASP A 358 -25.17 15.78 6.54
C ASP A 358 -25.90 14.42 6.61
N MET A 359 -25.55 13.52 5.68
CA MET A 359 -26.28 12.28 5.39
C MET A 359 -25.38 11.05 5.51
N VAL A 360 -24.27 11.15 6.26
CA VAL A 360 -23.40 10.04 6.58
C VAL A 360 -22.98 10.15 8.04
N ASP A 361 -23.49 9.25 8.88
CA ASP A 361 -23.20 9.19 10.31
C ASP A 361 -22.04 8.25 10.61
N THR A 362 -21.85 7.19 9.81
CA THR A 362 -20.75 6.23 9.95
C THR A 362 -20.13 5.91 8.61
N CYS A 363 -18.80 5.70 8.60
CA CYS A 363 -18.06 5.23 7.44
C CYS A 363 -16.81 4.50 7.94
N LEU A 364 -16.58 3.24 7.55
CA LEU A 364 -15.49 2.43 8.04
C LEU A 364 -14.54 1.98 6.94
N CYS A 365 -14.99 1.12 6.03
CA CYS A 365 -14.27 0.66 4.86
C CYS A 365 -15.25 0.31 3.74
N MET A 366 -14.76 0.00 2.53
CA MET A 366 -15.63 -0.31 1.38
C MET A 366 -16.62 -1.43 1.72
N GLY A 367 -17.92 -1.18 1.55
CA GLY A 367 -19.02 -2.11 1.78
C GLY A 367 -19.41 -2.34 3.24
N ALA A 368 -18.74 -1.68 4.19
CA ALA A 368 -19.05 -1.83 5.60
C ALA A 368 -20.36 -1.12 6.02
N ASP A 369 -20.85 -0.19 5.22
CA ASP A 369 -22.13 0.48 5.42
C ASP A 369 -23.28 -0.52 5.59
N VAL A 370 -23.33 -1.56 4.75
CA VAL A 370 -24.34 -2.63 4.80
C VAL A 370 -24.29 -3.39 6.12
N THR A 371 -23.10 -3.73 6.60
CA THR A 371 -22.93 -4.55 7.81
C THR A 371 -22.98 -3.73 9.09
N VAL A 372 -22.47 -2.50 9.09
CA VAL A 372 -22.60 -1.56 10.21
C VAL A 372 -24.08 -1.24 10.48
N ALA A 373 -24.87 -0.97 9.43
CA ALA A 373 -26.31 -0.74 9.54
C ALA A 373 -27.03 -1.93 10.21
N GLN A 374 -26.62 -3.17 9.94
CA GLN A 374 -27.16 -4.37 10.59
C GLN A 374 -26.86 -4.40 12.09
N GLY A 375 -25.62 -4.08 12.47
CA GLY A 375 -25.21 -4.00 13.88
C GLY A 375 -25.99 -2.94 14.64
N LEU A 376 -26.18 -1.76 14.05
CA LEU A 376 -26.95 -0.67 14.60
C LEU A 376 -28.42 -1.07 14.78
N HIS A 377 -29.03 -1.70 13.78
CA HIS A 377 -30.41 -2.16 13.85
C HIS A 377 -30.62 -3.17 15.01
N ARG A 378 -29.66 -4.07 15.26
CA ARG A 378 -29.75 -5.03 16.36
C ARG A 378 -29.80 -4.37 17.75
N MET A 379 -29.13 -3.26 17.92
CA MET A 379 -29.04 -2.55 19.19
C MET A 379 -30.11 -1.45 19.32
N GLU A 380 -30.50 -0.85 18.19
CA GLU A 380 -31.53 0.20 18.13
C GLU A 380 -32.60 -0.15 17.10
N PRO A 381 -33.48 -1.16 17.38
CA PRO A 381 -34.48 -1.61 16.41
C PRO A 381 -35.54 -0.56 16.07
N ASP A 382 -35.71 0.44 16.91
CA ASP A 382 -36.66 1.55 16.68
C ASP A 382 -36.09 2.63 15.73
N ALA A 383 -34.80 2.58 15.39
CA ALA A 383 -34.20 3.47 14.45
C ALA A 383 -34.30 2.92 13.01
N ILE A 384 -34.54 3.82 12.04
CA ILE A 384 -34.52 3.45 10.62
C ILE A 384 -33.08 3.50 10.15
N ASN A 385 -32.50 2.35 9.87
CA ASN A 385 -31.10 2.23 9.48
C ASN A 385 -30.96 2.20 7.95
N PHE A 386 -30.27 3.19 7.39
CA PHE A 386 -29.92 3.27 5.98
C PHE A 386 -28.47 2.82 5.76
N SER A 387 -28.24 2.22 4.61
CA SER A 387 -26.92 1.94 4.05
C SER A 387 -26.83 2.58 2.66
N PHE A 388 -25.87 3.45 2.44
CA PHE A 388 -25.62 4.09 1.16
C PHE A 388 -24.34 3.51 0.55
N ILE A 389 -24.49 2.67 -0.46
CA ILE A 389 -23.38 1.99 -1.13
C ILE A 389 -23.28 2.38 -2.60
N GLY A 390 -22.08 2.46 -3.13
CA GLY A 390 -21.86 2.62 -4.56
C GLY A 390 -22.02 1.32 -5.34
N ASP A 391 -22.31 1.45 -6.64
CA ASP A 391 -22.40 0.35 -7.57
C ASP A 391 -21.10 -0.48 -7.64
N SER A 392 -19.96 0.17 -7.74
CA SER A 392 -18.66 -0.49 -7.71
C SER A 392 -18.41 -1.22 -6.39
N THR A 393 -18.66 -0.58 -5.25
CA THR A 393 -18.49 -1.20 -3.93
C THR A 393 -19.49 -2.31 -3.68
N PHE A 394 -20.69 -2.23 -4.25
CA PHE A 394 -21.66 -3.32 -4.19
C PHE A 394 -21.07 -4.63 -4.73
N PHE A 395 -20.40 -4.57 -5.90
CA PHE A 395 -19.70 -5.73 -6.45
C PHE A 395 -18.42 -6.06 -5.69
N HIS A 396 -17.73 -5.08 -5.15
CA HIS A 396 -16.46 -5.26 -4.43
C HIS A 396 -16.65 -6.11 -3.16
N THR A 397 -17.53 -5.68 -2.25
CA THR A 397 -17.73 -6.31 -0.92
C THR A 397 -19.16 -6.21 -0.40
N GLY A 398 -20.06 -5.49 -1.07
CA GLY A 398 -21.43 -5.28 -0.61
C GLY A 398 -22.29 -6.55 -0.62
N ILE A 399 -22.14 -7.40 -1.65
CA ILE A 399 -22.98 -8.60 -1.84
C ILE A 399 -22.97 -9.54 -0.61
N PRO A 400 -21.82 -9.92 -0.02
CA PRO A 400 -21.82 -10.74 1.19
C PRO A 400 -22.55 -10.07 2.37
N GLY A 401 -22.47 -8.75 2.49
CA GLY A 401 -23.19 -7.98 3.50
C GLY A 401 -24.71 -8.06 3.33
N VAL A 402 -25.20 -7.99 2.10
CA VAL A 402 -26.62 -8.14 1.76
C VAL A 402 -27.11 -9.56 2.07
N ILE A 403 -26.36 -10.59 1.65
CA ILE A 403 -26.66 -11.98 1.95
C ILE A 403 -26.76 -12.19 3.48
N ASN A 404 -25.83 -11.61 4.24
CA ASN A 404 -25.83 -11.69 5.69
C ASN A 404 -27.07 -11.02 6.31
N ALA A 405 -27.53 -9.88 5.77
CA ALA A 405 -28.74 -9.21 6.23
C ALA A 405 -29.98 -10.08 6.01
N VAL A 406 -30.12 -10.66 4.83
CA VAL A 406 -31.24 -11.54 4.48
C VAL A 406 -31.21 -12.81 5.35
N TYR A 407 -30.07 -13.48 5.43
CA TYR A 407 -29.91 -14.72 6.20
C TYR A 407 -30.24 -14.51 7.68
N ASN A 408 -29.82 -13.39 8.27
CA ASN A 408 -30.04 -13.07 9.67
C ASN A 408 -31.31 -12.23 9.91
N GLN A 409 -32.14 -12.03 8.88
CA GLN A 409 -33.40 -11.29 8.99
C GLN A 409 -33.22 -9.92 9.65
N THR A 410 -32.25 -9.14 9.18
CA THR A 410 -31.96 -7.80 9.69
C THR A 410 -32.55 -6.76 8.76
N GLU A 411 -33.46 -5.94 9.27
CA GLU A 411 -34.09 -4.88 8.49
C GLU A 411 -33.17 -3.67 8.34
N ILE A 412 -32.73 -3.40 7.10
CA ILE A 412 -31.99 -2.19 6.72
C ILE A 412 -32.59 -1.61 5.44
N LYS A 413 -32.37 -0.34 5.18
CA LYS A 413 -32.75 0.34 3.93
C LYS A 413 -31.51 0.49 3.09
N LEU A 414 -31.27 -0.46 2.17
CA LEU A 414 -30.14 -0.44 1.24
C LEU A 414 -30.43 0.53 0.07
N MET A 415 -29.54 1.50 -0.10
CA MET A 415 -29.57 2.49 -1.18
C MET A 415 -28.32 2.32 -2.04
N VAL A 416 -28.46 1.62 -3.17
CA VAL A 416 -27.37 1.49 -4.13
C VAL A 416 -27.38 2.73 -5.04
N LEU A 417 -26.30 3.49 -5.01
CA LEU A 417 -26.12 4.71 -5.79
C LEU A 417 -25.34 4.39 -7.06
N ASP A 418 -26.06 4.02 -8.11
CA ASP A 418 -25.49 3.61 -9.40
C ASP A 418 -25.19 4.83 -10.27
N ASN A 419 -23.92 5.03 -10.59
CA ASN A 419 -23.43 5.99 -11.58
C ASN A 419 -22.70 5.34 -12.75
N SER A 420 -22.73 4.00 -12.82
CA SER A 420 -22.13 3.17 -13.85
C SER A 420 -20.61 3.41 -14.03
N THR A 421 -19.89 3.74 -12.97
CA THR A 421 -18.42 3.90 -12.99
C THR A 421 -17.82 3.91 -11.59
N THR A 422 -16.56 3.50 -11.46
CA THR A 422 -15.75 3.71 -10.25
C THR A 422 -15.12 5.11 -10.31
N ALA A 423 -15.95 6.15 -10.10
CA ALA A 423 -15.61 7.54 -10.45
C ALA A 423 -14.39 8.11 -9.71
N MET A 424 -14.33 7.95 -8.37
CA MET A 424 -13.38 8.68 -7.51
C MET A 424 -11.91 8.30 -7.79
N THR A 425 -11.64 7.08 -8.19
CA THR A 425 -10.29 6.54 -8.40
C THR A 425 -9.81 6.56 -9.85
N GLY A 426 -10.58 7.17 -10.76
CA GLY A 426 -10.17 7.36 -12.15
C GLY A 426 -11.15 6.79 -13.19
N SER A 427 -12.41 6.63 -12.81
CA SER A 427 -13.49 6.17 -13.71
C SER A 427 -13.26 4.77 -14.30
N GLN A 428 -12.77 3.84 -13.46
CA GLN A 428 -12.55 2.46 -13.87
C GLN A 428 -13.87 1.73 -14.15
N PRO A 429 -13.87 0.80 -15.11
CA PRO A 429 -15.00 -0.10 -15.30
C PRO A 429 -15.15 -1.07 -14.12
N HIS A 430 -16.38 -1.53 -13.91
CA HIS A 430 -16.75 -2.58 -12.97
C HIS A 430 -17.84 -3.48 -13.62
N PRO A 431 -18.26 -4.59 -13.02
CA PRO A 431 -19.18 -5.54 -13.66
C PRO A 431 -20.48 -4.93 -14.20
N GLY A 432 -20.98 -3.84 -13.62
CA GLY A 432 -22.17 -3.12 -14.09
C GLY A 432 -21.93 -2.18 -15.28
N THR A 433 -20.68 -1.98 -15.73
CA THR A 433 -20.39 -1.03 -16.84
C THR A 433 -20.57 -1.65 -18.23
N GLY A 434 -20.39 -2.98 -18.36
CA GLY A 434 -20.48 -3.69 -19.64
C GLY A 434 -19.25 -3.51 -20.55
N GLN A 435 -18.10 -3.20 -19.98
CA GLN A 435 -16.83 -3.08 -20.69
C GLN A 435 -15.68 -3.63 -19.83
N THR A 436 -14.80 -4.41 -20.44
CA THR A 436 -13.57 -4.90 -19.81
C THR A 436 -12.43 -3.90 -19.95
N MET A 437 -11.34 -4.06 -19.18
CA MET A 437 -10.14 -3.24 -19.29
C MET A 437 -9.48 -3.35 -20.69
N MET A 438 -9.59 -4.51 -21.34
CA MET A 438 -9.08 -4.73 -22.70
C MET A 438 -9.95 -4.08 -23.79
N GLY A 439 -11.05 -3.41 -23.41
CA GLY A 439 -11.96 -2.72 -24.32
C GLY A 439 -13.05 -3.61 -24.95
N GLU A 440 -13.12 -4.87 -24.54
CA GLU A 440 -14.16 -5.77 -25.00
C GLU A 440 -15.51 -5.40 -24.38
N ILE A 441 -16.57 -5.45 -25.20
CA ILE A 441 -17.94 -5.28 -24.70
C ILE A 441 -18.38 -6.60 -24.06
N SER A 442 -18.84 -6.53 -22.82
CA SER A 442 -19.37 -7.67 -22.07
C SER A 442 -20.81 -7.40 -21.62
N GLU A 443 -21.53 -8.45 -21.25
CA GLU A 443 -22.84 -8.31 -20.65
C GLU A 443 -22.72 -7.65 -19.27
N LYS A 444 -23.58 -6.67 -18.99
CA LYS A 444 -23.64 -6.00 -17.67
C LYS A 444 -24.20 -6.95 -16.62
N VAL A 445 -23.55 -7.02 -15.48
CA VAL A 445 -24.15 -7.67 -14.30
C VAL A 445 -25.17 -6.72 -13.70
N SER A 446 -26.45 -7.11 -13.70
CA SER A 446 -27.52 -6.31 -13.12
C SER A 446 -27.50 -6.42 -11.60
N ILE A 447 -27.43 -5.27 -10.90
CA ILE A 447 -27.55 -5.19 -9.45
C ILE A 447 -28.92 -5.70 -9.00
N GLU A 448 -29.99 -5.33 -9.72
CA GLU A 448 -31.37 -5.76 -9.43
C GLU A 448 -31.53 -7.27 -9.54
N ALA A 449 -30.84 -7.91 -10.50
CA ALA A 449 -30.91 -9.36 -10.68
C ALA A 449 -30.09 -10.14 -9.63
N VAL A 450 -29.14 -9.47 -8.95
CA VAL A 450 -28.37 -10.05 -7.85
C VAL A 450 -29.12 -9.96 -6.54
N LEU A 451 -29.95 -8.91 -6.35
CA LEU A 451 -30.80 -8.70 -5.18
C LEU A 451 -32.11 -9.51 -5.25
#